data_25b85b776dc886042398eca17504126a
#
_entry.id   25b85b776dc886042398eca17504126a
#
_cell.length_a   1.000
_cell.length_b   1.000
_cell.length_c   1.000
_cell.angle_alpha   90.00
_cell.angle_beta   90.00
_cell.angle_gamma   90.00
#
_symmetry.space_group_name_H-M   'P 1'
#
loop_
_entity.id
_entity.type
_entity.pdbx_description
1 polymer ?
#
loop_
_entity_poly.entity_id
_entity_poly.type
_entity_poly.pdbx_seq_one_letter_code
_entity_poly.pdbx_strand_id
1 'polypeptide(L)'
;MARHDNALQGVMLVALLILFPMTIQLLVHQDESPLWRTTYVEVEGEDAEDTEARSESRSREDVARIATFNIKIFGETKMGKPDVVSELVNITLRYDMLVVQEIKDLDQTVPYDFLDAINAASNDTYAMVLSERSGQQEDDQGGQEQYAFYYRTSHFQFDSAWLHNDSELDEFQREPFISSFNLLSQNGTVLEDMTFITVHTKPTNAVNETAALHNVVETYKQNSTESDIIVLGDFNADCGYASTYELNQLDIRSPDYLWVVPDSADTTFSENTHCAYDRIVLTSDIEDRFFGRWGVDRDMTDSDVSDHYPVWFDLDRTEDVLA
;
A
#
# COMPACT_ATOMS: atom_id res chain seq x y z
N MET A 1 60.37 -51.54 -3.48
CA MET A 1 58.95 -51.63 -3.03
C MET A 1 58.50 -50.21 -2.66
N ALA A 2 57.95 -49.48 -3.53
CA ALA A 2 57.25 -48.21 -3.28
C ALA A 2 56.82 -47.59 -4.65
N ARG A 3 55.70 -47.97 -5.19
CA ARG A 3 55.08 -47.36 -6.37
C ARG A 3 53.59 -47.74 -6.40
N HIS A 4 52.79 -47.15 -5.52
CA HIS A 4 51.31 -47.30 -5.68
C HIS A 4 50.46 -46.18 -5.07
N ASP A 5 51.04 -45.08 -4.50
CA ASP A 5 50.22 -44.11 -3.78
C ASP A 5 49.98 -42.76 -4.49
N ASN A 6 50.54 -42.57 -5.67
CA ASN A 6 50.43 -41.23 -6.33
C ASN A 6 49.28 -41.08 -7.33
N ALA A 7 48.53 -42.15 -7.64
CA ALA A 7 47.43 -42.10 -8.59
C ALA A 7 46.08 -41.66 -7.95
N LEU A 8 45.89 -41.96 -6.64
CA LEU A 8 44.62 -41.61 -5.94
C LEU A 8 44.55 -40.13 -5.50
N GLN A 9 45.69 -39.53 -5.21
CA GLN A 9 45.73 -38.08 -4.84
C GLN A 9 45.45 -37.15 -6.01
N GLY A 10 45.82 -37.53 -7.24
CA GLY A 10 45.55 -36.73 -8.44
C GLY A 10 44.09 -36.67 -8.84
N VAL A 11 43.34 -37.77 -8.60
CA VAL A 11 41.93 -37.85 -8.95
C VAL A 11 41.04 -37.06 -7.94
N MET A 12 41.46 -37.04 -6.67
CA MET A 12 40.73 -36.23 -5.65
C MET A 12 40.93 -34.71 -5.86
N LEU A 13 42.09 -34.28 -6.32
CA LEU A 13 42.34 -32.84 -6.55
C LEU A 13 41.60 -32.30 -7.77
N VAL A 14 41.41 -33.14 -8.82
CA VAL A 14 40.65 -32.77 -10.00
C VAL A 14 39.14 -32.74 -9.74
N ALA A 15 38.65 -33.65 -8.89
CA ALA A 15 37.22 -33.62 -8.50
C ALA A 15 36.87 -32.39 -7.63
N LEU A 16 37.79 -31.96 -6.75
CA LEU A 16 37.59 -30.75 -5.95
C LEU A 16 37.60 -29.46 -6.79
N LEU A 17 38.43 -29.39 -7.85
CA LEU A 17 38.52 -28.24 -8.74
C LEU A 17 37.34 -28.11 -9.71
N ILE A 18 36.64 -29.21 -9.99
CA ILE A 18 35.42 -29.18 -10.85
C ILE A 18 34.16 -28.82 -10.03
N LEU A 19 34.13 -29.09 -8.74
CA LEU A 19 32.99 -28.75 -7.87
C LEU A 19 33.05 -27.28 -7.35
N PHE A 20 34.24 -26.69 -7.31
CA PHE A 20 34.42 -25.34 -6.79
C PHE A 20 33.77 -24.23 -7.65
N PRO A 21 33.80 -24.26 -8.98
CA PRO A 21 33.12 -23.25 -9.80
C PRO A 21 31.59 -23.39 -9.79
N MET A 22 31.02 -24.59 -9.56
CA MET A 22 29.57 -24.75 -9.43
C MET A 22 29.01 -24.21 -8.11
N THR A 23 29.76 -24.35 -7.02
CA THR A 23 29.35 -23.78 -5.71
C THR A 23 29.52 -22.28 -5.64
N ILE A 24 30.50 -21.70 -6.34
CA ILE A 24 30.68 -20.23 -6.44
C ILE A 24 29.60 -19.61 -7.32
N GLN A 25 29.15 -20.24 -8.38
CA GLN A 25 28.01 -19.76 -9.18
C GLN A 25 26.68 -19.79 -8.44
N LEU A 26 26.46 -20.75 -7.55
CA LEU A 26 25.27 -20.81 -6.69
C LEU A 26 25.31 -19.78 -5.55
N LEU A 27 26.50 -19.34 -5.11
CA LEU A 27 26.67 -18.32 -4.06
C LEU A 27 26.63 -16.89 -4.59
N VAL A 28 26.92 -16.66 -5.88
CA VAL A 28 26.88 -15.32 -6.48
C VAL A 28 25.47 -14.93 -6.94
N HIS A 29 24.52 -15.88 -6.98
CA HIS A 29 23.11 -15.56 -7.32
C HIS A 29 22.20 -15.41 -6.10
N GLN A 30 22.74 -15.30 -4.89
CA GLN A 30 21.93 -15.11 -3.67
C GLN A 30 21.98 -13.71 -3.08
N ASP A 31 22.65 -12.75 -3.71
CA ASP A 31 22.69 -11.38 -3.19
C ASP A 31 22.43 -10.38 -4.30
N GLU A 32 21.20 -10.10 -4.54
CA GLU A 32 20.59 -8.82 -4.91
C GLU A 32 19.06 -9.00 -5.01
N SER A 33 18.46 -9.54 -3.95
CA SER A 33 17.03 -9.33 -3.76
C SER A 33 16.85 -7.95 -3.15
N PRO A 34 16.07 -7.05 -3.76
CA PRO A 34 15.64 -5.84 -3.06
C PRO A 34 15.04 -6.24 -1.70
N LEU A 35 15.30 -5.45 -0.66
CA LEU A 35 14.85 -5.68 0.71
C LEU A 35 13.32 -5.73 0.87
N TRP A 36 12.57 -5.55 -0.20
CA TRP A 36 11.11 -5.61 -0.27
C TRP A 36 10.66 -6.89 -0.97
N ARG A 37 9.92 -7.69 -0.25
CA ARG A 37 9.24 -8.84 -0.83
C ARG A 37 8.06 -8.35 -1.65
N THR A 38 8.17 -8.44 -2.97
CA THR A 38 7.00 -8.41 -3.84
C THR A 38 6.25 -9.72 -3.63
N THR A 39 5.00 -9.64 -3.23
CA THR A 39 4.10 -10.79 -3.10
C THR A 39 3.06 -10.65 -4.20
N TYR A 40 2.63 -11.74 -4.78
CA TYR A 40 1.56 -11.75 -5.79
C TYR A 40 0.29 -12.29 -5.12
N VAL A 41 -0.85 -11.74 -5.48
CA VAL A 41 -2.14 -12.37 -5.19
C VAL A 41 -2.23 -13.60 -6.07
N GLU A 42 -2.48 -14.77 -5.51
CA GLU A 42 -2.81 -15.95 -6.31
C GLU A 42 -4.21 -15.74 -6.90
N VAL A 43 -4.25 -15.45 -8.20
CA VAL A 43 -5.50 -15.43 -8.96
C VAL A 43 -5.81 -16.87 -9.34
N GLU A 44 -6.87 -17.44 -8.78
CA GLU A 44 -7.32 -18.79 -9.13
C GLU A 44 -8.07 -18.73 -10.48
N GLY A 45 -7.51 -19.33 -11.55
CA GLY A 45 -8.18 -19.48 -12.83
C GLY A 45 -7.25 -19.59 -14.05
N GLU A 46 -7.83 -19.66 -15.24
CA GLU A 46 -7.10 -19.74 -16.51
C GLU A 46 -6.28 -18.46 -16.81
N ASP A 47 -6.58 -17.35 -16.11
CA ASP A 47 -5.94 -16.04 -16.32
C ASP A 47 -4.67 -15.85 -15.46
N ALA A 48 -4.32 -16.80 -14.59
CA ALA A 48 -3.16 -16.70 -13.68
C ALA A 48 -1.82 -16.64 -14.45
N GLU A 49 -1.66 -17.41 -15.54
CA GLU A 49 -0.45 -17.38 -16.38
C GLU A 49 -0.30 -16.02 -17.10
N ASP A 50 -1.40 -15.41 -17.54
CA ASP A 50 -1.38 -14.10 -18.18
C ASP A 50 -1.05 -12.98 -17.19
N THR A 51 -1.57 -13.06 -15.96
CA THR A 51 -1.28 -12.11 -14.88
C THR A 51 0.19 -12.15 -14.48
N GLU A 52 0.78 -13.34 -14.32
CA GLU A 52 2.20 -13.52 -13.99
C GLU A 52 3.09 -12.99 -15.13
N ALA A 53 2.78 -13.29 -16.38
CA ALA A 53 3.50 -12.80 -17.56
C ALA A 53 3.41 -11.26 -17.68
N ARG A 54 2.26 -10.65 -17.40
CA ARG A 54 2.08 -9.19 -17.37
C ARG A 54 2.89 -8.56 -16.25
N SER A 55 2.87 -9.16 -15.06
CA SER A 55 3.64 -8.69 -13.90
C SER A 55 5.15 -8.65 -14.18
N GLU A 56 5.71 -9.68 -14.83
CA GLU A 56 7.13 -9.74 -15.19
C GLU A 56 7.51 -8.74 -16.31
N SER A 57 6.56 -8.38 -17.18
CA SER A 57 6.81 -7.50 -18.33
C SER A 57 6.77 -6.00 -18.00
N ARG A 58 6.17 -5.59 -16.87
CA ARG A 58 6.01 -4.17 -16.50
C ARG A 58 7.19 -3.65 -15.72
N SER A 59 7.84 -2.61 -16.25
CA SER A 59 8.89 -1.86 -15.54
C SER A 59 8.30 -0.92 -14.49
N ARG A 60 9.15 -0.32 -13.64
CA ARG A 60 8.69 0.68 -12.64
C ARG A 60 8.06 1.92 -13.29
N GLU A 61 8.45 2.26 -14.52
CA GLU A 61 7.92 3.41 -15.27
C GLU A 61 6.55 3.13 -15.89
N ASP A 62 6.21 1.84 -16.10
CA ASP A 62 4.94 1.40 -16.69
C ASP A 62 3.82 1.29 -15.67
N VAL A 63 4.10 1.55 -14.39
CA VAL A 63 3.14 1.37 -13.30
C VAL A 63 2.97 2.64 -12.48
N ALA A 64 1.80 2.78 -11.89
CA ALA A 64 1.55 3.70 -10.77
C ALA A 64 1.59 2.89 -9.47
N ARG A 65 2.57 3.17 -8.62
CA ARG A 65 2.68 2.55 -7.30
C ARG A 65 1.98 3.39 -6.26
N ILE A 66 0.97 2.81 -5.64
CA ILE A 66 0.10 3.45 -4.66
C ILE A 66 0.30 2.76 -3.32
N ALA A 67 0.44 3.54 -2.25
CA ALA A 67 0.57 2.99 -0.90
C ALA A 67 -0.40 3.65 0.08
N THR A 68 -0.78 2.89 1.11
CA THR A 68 -1.43 3.40 2.32
C THR A 68 -0.50 3.28 3.51
N PHE A 69 -0.51 4.27 4.40
CA PHE A 69 0.38 4.31 5.55
C PHE A 69 -0.24 5.08 6.72
N ASN A 70 -0.52 4.37 7.80
CA ASN A 70 -0.78 5.00 9.08
C ASN A 70 0.54 5.49 9.67
N ILE A 71 0.75 6.81 9.76
CA ILE A 71 1.98 7.43 10.27
C ILE A 71 1.92 7.66 11.80
N LYS A 72 1.05 7.04 12.53
CA LYS A 72 0.92 7.13 13.99
C LYS A 72 1.14 8.54 14.54
N ILE A 73 0.06 9.26 14.80
CA ILE A 73 0.10 10.60 15.42
C ILE A 73 1.04 11.55 14.66
N PHE A 74 0.73 11.78 13.38
CA PHE A 74 1.50 12.70 12.55
C PHE A 74 1.11 14.15 12.83
N GLY A 75 1.90 14.81 13.65
CA GLY A 75 1.73 16.21 14.07
C GLY A 75 3.07 16.90 14.29
N GLU A 76 3.04 18.11 14.85
CA GLU A 76 4.22 18.97 15.05
C GLU A 76 5.39 18.25 15.74
N THR A 77 5.11 17.44 16.77
CA THR A 77 6.17 16.72 17.53
C THR A 77 6.97 15.78 16.63
N LYS A 78 6.29 15.07 15.72
CA LYS A 78 6.92 14.16 14.76
C LYS A 78 7.63 14.95 13.65
N MET A 79 6.97 15.98 13.12
CA MET A 79 7.55 16.87 12.12
C MET A 79 8.77 17.65 12.64
N GLY A 80 8.86 17.88 13.95
CA GLY A 80 10.03 18.47 14.61
C GLY A 80 11.24 17.53 14.77
N LYS A 81 11.18 16.26 14.33
CA LYS A 81 12.28 15.28 14.36
C LYS A 81 12.90 15.12 12.98
N PRO A 82 14.05 15.75 12.65
CA PRO A 82 14.61 15.76 11.29
C PRO A 82 14.91 14.36 10.72
N ASP A 83 15.37 13.43 11.56
CA ASP A 83 15.68 12.06 11.12
C ASP A 83 14.39 11.30 10.72
N VAL A 84 13.33 11.44 11.51
CA VAL A 84 12.01 10.87 11.23
C VAL A 84 11.42 11.46 9.96
N VAL A 85 11.48 12.79 9.79
CA VAL A 85 11.00 13.46 8.58
C VAL A 85 11.79 13.01 7.36
N SER A 86 13.11 12.88 7.47
CA SER A 86 13.95 12.37 6.38
C SER A 86 13.57 10.94 5.98
N GLU A 87 13.28 10.07 6.94
CA GLU A 87 12.82 8.69 6.66
C GLU A 87 11.43 8.69 6.04
N LEU A 88 10.47 9.47 6.56
CA LEU A 88 9.13 9.62 5.97
C LEU A 88 9.18 10.14 4.53
N VAL A 89 10.03 11.12 4.24
CA VAL A 89 10.25 11.61 2.87
C VAL A 89 10.80 10.50 1.98
N ASN A 90 11.83 9.79 2.44
CA ASN A 90 12.41 8.68 1.68
C ASN A 90 11.40 7.54 1.41
N ILE A 91 10.51 7.25 2.36
CA ILE A 91 9.40 6.32 2.19
C ILE A 91 8.46 6.85 1.10
N THR A 92 8.02 8.10 1.21
CA THR A 92 7.06 8.71 0.27
C THR A 92 7.59 8.69 -1.16
N LEU A 93 8.87 8.95 -1.38
CA LEU A 93 9.49 9.01 -2.71
C LEU A 93 9.53 7.66 -3.45
N ARG A 94 9.24 6.54 -2.77
CA ARG A 94 9.11 5.21 -3.38
C ARG A 94 7.80 5.04 -4.14
N TYR A 95 6.80 5.89 -3.85
CA TYR A 95 5.43 5.79 -4.34
C TYR A 95 5.07 6.92 -5.28
N ASP A 96 4.13 6.65 -6.16
CA ASP A 96 3.53 7.67 -7.02
C ASP A 96 2.32 8.31 -6.34
N MET A 97 1.72 7.58 -5.37
CA MET A 97 0.74 8.09 -4.43
C MET A 97 0.93 7.43 -3.06
N LEU A 98 0.99 8.26 -2.01
CA LEU A 98 0.97 7.81 -0.62
C LEU A 98 -0.28 8.36 0.07
N VAL A 99 -1.11 7.46 0.59
CA VAL A 99 -2.33 7.80 1.35
C VAL A 99 -2.03 7.66 2.82
N VAL A 100 -2.14 8.75 3.56
CA VAL A 100 -1.71 8.86 4.96
C VAL A 100 -2.91 8.95 5.88
N GLN A 101 -2.85 8.19 6.99
CA GLN A 101 -3.78 8.23 8.11
C GLN A 101 -3.10 8.76 9.38
N GLU A 102 -3.89 9.10 10.38
CA GLU A 102 -3.49 9.65 11.69
C GLU A 102 -2.77 11.00 11.62
N ILE A 103 -3.15 11.89 10.71
CA ILE A 103 -2.67 13.27 10.77
C ILE A 103 -3.40 13.98 11.92
N LYS A 104 -2.65 14.31 12.96
CA LYS A 104 -3.14 14.94 14.21
C LYS A 104 -2.46 16.29 14.41
N ASP A 105 -2.87 17.26 13.64
CA ASP A 105 -2.33 18.60 13.66
C ASP A 105 -3.46 19.64 13.73
N LEU A 106 -3.49 20.44 14.83
CA LEU A 106 -4.60 21.37 15.09
C LEU A 106 -4.58 22.60 14.19
N ASP A 107 -3.42 23.13 13.91
CA ASP A 107 -3.27 24.31 13.06
C ASP A 107 -3.08 23.94 11.57
N GLN A 108 -3.03 22.65 11.26
CA GLN A 108 -3.01 22.07 9.93
C GLN A 108 -1.81 22.54 9.08
N THR A 109 -0.67 22.82 9.70
CA THR A 109 0.56 23.22 9.01
C THR A 109 1.40 22.02 8.59
N VAL A 110 1.43 20.96 9.40
CA VAL A 110 2.25 19.76 9.21
C VAL A 110 2.04 19.09 7.84
N PRO A 111 0.81 18.91 7.33
CA PRO A 111 0.64 18.31 6.00
C PRO A 111 1.31 19.11 4.89
N TYR A 112 1.29 20.43 4.96
CA TYR A 112 1.92 21.32 3.97
C TYR A 112 3.44 21.36 4.12
N ASP A 113 3.94 21.45 5.35
CA ASP A 113 5.38 21.41 5.63
C ASP A 113 5.99 20.07 5.17
N PHE A 114 5.23 18.99 5.29
CA PHE A 114 5.66 17.68 4.79
C PHE A 114 5.64 17.62 3.25
N LEU A 115 4.63 18.20 2.58
CA LEU A 115 4.62 18.34 1.13
C LEU A 115 5.83 19.14 0.63
N ASP A 116 6.17 20.23 1.32
CA ASP A 116 7.35 21.03 0.99
C ASP A 116 8.64 20.24 1.15
N ALA A 117 8.75 19.42 2.20
CA ALA A 117 9.90 18.54 2.42
C ALA A 117 10.01 17.45 1.32
N ILE A 118 8.89 16.85 0.90
CA ILE A 118 8.85 15.89 -0.21
C ILE A 118 9.34 16.56 -1.49
N ASN A 119 8.78 17.71 -1.85
CA ASN A 119 9.14 18.42 -3.06
C ASN A 119 10.58 18.97 -3.05
N ALA A 120 11.13 19.30 -1.88
CA ALA A 120 12.52 19.69 -1.75
C ALA A 120 13.50 18.54 -2.02
N ALA A 121 13.09 17.29 -1.79
CA ALA A 121 13.90 16.08 -1.97
C ALA A 121 13.64 15.36 -3.31
N SER A 122 12.51 15.66 -3.97
CA SER A 122 12.07 14.99 -5.20
C SER A 122 12.56 15.72 -6.45
N ASN A 123 12.80 14.94 -7.53
CA ASN A 123 12.93 15.49 -8.88
C ASN A 123 11.59 15.67 -9.59
N ASP A 124 10.54 15.03 -9.08
CA ASP A 124 9.16 15.15 -9.56
C ASP A 124 8.38 16.15 -8.71
N THR A 125 7.23 16.59 -9.23
CA THR A 125 6.31 17.45 -8.48
C THR A 125 5.26 16.60 -7.80
N TYR A 126 5.19 16.68 -6.47
CA TYR A 126 4.08 16.16 -5.70
C TYR A 126 3.07 17.25 -5.39
N ALA A 127 1.80 16.85 -5.39
CA ALA A 127 0.70 17.65 -4.88
C ALA A 127 0.02 16.88 -3.73
N MET A 128 -0.88 17.55 -3.00
CA MET A 128 -1.59 16.97 -1.88
C MET A 128 -3.08 17.27 -1.96
N VAL A 129 -3.89 16.30 -1.58
CA VAL A 129 -5.30 16.47 -1.22
C VAL A 129 -5.43 16.13 0.25
N LEU A 130 -5.96 17.05 1.04
CA LEU A 130 -6.12 16.93 2.49
C LEU A 130 -7.61 16.93 2.82
N SER A 131 -8.05 16.01 3.70
CA SER A 131 -9.42 16.01 4.21
C SER A 131 -9.67 17.14 5.20
N GLU A 132 -10.93 17.46 5.46
CA GLU A 132 -11.30 18.13 6.70
C GLU A 132 -10.96 17.23 7.91
N ARG A 133 -10.97 17.79 9.11
CA ARG A 133 -10.76 17.01 10.33
C ARG A 133 -12.01 16.19 10.63
N SER A 134 -11.81 14.92 10.93
CA SER A 134 -12.84 13.91 11.12
C SER A 134 -12.66 13.21 12.47
N GLY A 135 -13.75 12.81 13.11
CA GLY A 135 -13.81 12.09 14.37
C GLY A 135 -15.02 12.49 15.22
N GLN A 136 -15.73 11.53 15.80
CA GLN A 136 -17.00 11.71 16.53
C GLN A 136 -16.93 12.65 17.76
N GLN A 137 -15.76 13.08 18.20
CA GLN A 137 -15.61 13.94 19.36
C GLN A 137 -15.46 15.39 18.92
N GLU A 138 -16.55 16.01 18.52
CA GLU A 138 -16.58 17.43 18.13
C GLU A 138 -15.99 18.36 19.21
N ASP A 139 -16.16 18.00 20.51
CA ASP A 139 -15.65 18.76 21.64
C ASP A 139 -14.16 18.48 21.95
N ASP A 140 -13.58 17.41 21.36
CA ASP A 140 -12.17 17.03 21.49
C ASP A 140 -11.44 17.11 20.14
N GLN A 141 -11.13 18.33 19.71
CA GLN A 141 -10.39 18.55 18.48
C GLN A 141 -9.01 17.88 18.44
N GLY A 142 -8.41 17.61 19.61
CA GLY A 142 -7.15 16.87 19.72
C GLY A 142 -7.28 15.38 19.35
N GLY A 143 -8.48 14.82 19.48
CA GLY A 143 -8.80 13.44 19.08
C GLY A 143 -9.13 13.27 17.60
N GLN A 144 -9.42 14.37 16.88
CA GLN A 144 -9.73 14.33 15.46
C GLN A 144 -8.47 14.10 14.62
N GLU A 145 -8.68 13.49 13.46
CA GLU A 145 -7.63 13.15 12.49
C GLU A 145 -7.96 13.72 11.12
N GLN A 146 -6.97 13.70 10.24
CA GLN A 146 -7.14 13.98 8.81
C GLN A 146 -6.49 12.88 7.99
N TYR A 147 -6.95 12.76 6.75
CA TYR A 147 -6.35 11.95 5.70
C TYR A 147 -5.66 12.84 4.69
N ALA A 148 -4.56 12.38 4.11
CA ALA A 148 -3.90 13.08 3.01
C ALA A 148 -3.47 12.11 1.91
N PHE A 149 -3.63 12.56 0.65
CA PHE A 149 -3.08 11.92 -0.54
C PHE A 149 -1.92 12.78 -1.02
N TYR A 150 -0.68 12.27 -0.90
CA TYR A 150 0.50 12.86 -1.53
C TYR A 150 0.77 12.12 -2.83
N TYR A 151 0.71 12.81 -3.98
CA TYR A 151 0.77 12.15 -5.28
C TYR A 151 1.62 12.89 -6.29
N ARG A 152 2.25 12.15 -7.21
CA ARG A 152 3.00 12.71 -8.35
C ARG A 152 2.02 13.24 -9.39
N THR A 153 2.16 14.51 -9.74
CA THR A 153 1.29 15.16 -10.74
C THR A 153 1.52 14.65 -12.17
N SER A 154 2.62 13.93 -12.41
CA SER A 154 2.89 13.22 -13.67
C SER A 154 2.18 11.87 -13.79
N HIS A 155 1.61 11.34 -12.68
CA HIS A 155 0.91 10.06 -12.64
C HIS A 155 -0.58 10.21 -12.39
N PHE A 156 -0.95 11.23 -11.63
CA PHE A 156 -2.34 11.44 -11.22
C PHE A 156 -2.76 12.88 -11.42
N GLN A 157 -3.98 13.06 -11.87
CA GLN A 157 -4.67 14.33 -11.90
C GLN A 157 -5.85 14.30 -10.94
N PHE A 158 -5.84 15.16 -9.94
CA PHE A 158 -6.94 15.30 -8.97
C PHE A 158 -8.20 15.84 -9.64
N ASP A 159 -9.35 15.28 -9.29
CA ASP A 159 -10.67 15.72 -9.70
C ASP A 159 -11.46 16.32 -8.53
N SER A 160 -11.84 15.49 -7.55
CA SER A 160 -12.70 15.92 -6.44
C SER A 160 -12.43 15.12 -5.17
N ALA A 161 -12.81 15.69 -3.99
CA ALA A 161 -12.73 14.99 -2.73
C ALA A 161 -13.72 15.53 -1.69
N TRP A 162 -14.20 14.65 -0.80
CA TRP A 162 -15.07 15.00 0.33
C TRP A 162 -15.04 13.90 1.40
N LEU A 163 -15.41 14.24 2.63
CA LEU A 163 -15.70 13.26 3.66
C LEU A 163 -17.07 12.62 3.40
N HIS A 164 -17.18 11.32 3.64
CA HIS A 164 -18.47 10.63 3.61
C HIS A 164 -19.43 11.26 4.61
N ASN A 165 -20.68 11.48 4.20
CA ASN A 165 -21.68 12.01 5.11
C ASN A 165 -22.32 10.87 5.92
N ASP A 166 -21.85 10.68 7.13
CA ASP A 166 -22.29 9.64 8.07
C ASP A 166 -23.35 10.14 9.10
N SER A 167 -23.81 11.38 8.96
CA SER A 167 -24.66 12.05 9.98
C SER A 167 -25.99 11.37 10.30
N GLU A 168 -26.49 10.45 9.45
CA GLU A 168 -27.76 9.74 9.69
C GLU A 168 -27.55 8.41 10.43
N LEU A 169 -26.47 7.70 10.17
CA LEU A 169 -26.21 6.34 10.67
C LEU A 169 -25.14 6.30 11.75
N ASP A 170 -24.20 7.24 11.73
CA ASP A 170 -23.08 7.37 12.70
C ASP A 170 -22.30 6.05 12.83
N GLU A 171 -21.96 5.45 11.67
CA GLU A 171 -21.34 4.12 11.57
C GLU A 171 -19.83 4.18 11.78
N PHE A 172 -19.18 5.34 11.51
CA PHE A 172 -17.74 5.51 11.56
C PHE A 172 -17.28 6.40 12.73
N GLN A 173 -16.20 6.01 13.38
CA GLN A 173 -15.53 6.88 14.36
C GLN A 173 -14.87 8.09 13.66
N ARG A 174 -14.35 7.84 12.45
CA ARG A 174 -13.78 8.83 11.53
C ARG A 174 -14.35 8.54 10.15
N GLU A 175 -15.05 9.50 9.61
CA GLU A 175 -15.72 9.37 8.33
C GLU A 175 -14.71 9.05 7.21
N PRO A 176 -14.98 8.08 6.33
CA PRO A 176 -14.15 7.79 5.19
C PRO A 176 -13.94 9.02 4.29
N PHE A 177 -12.71 9.22 3.82
CA PHE A 177 -12.39 10.28 2.87
C PHE A 177 -12.39 9.74 1.45
N ILE A 178 -13.27 10.27 0.63
CA ILE A 178 -13.49 9.89 -0.77
C ILE A 178 -12.75 10.89 -1.65
N SER A 179 -11.91 10.39 -2.55
CA SER A 179 -11.12 11.25 -3.44
C SER A 179 -11.00 10.64 -4.83
N SER A 180 -11.38 11.38 -5.86
CA SER A 180 -11.35 10.94 -7.26
C SER A 180 -10.15 11.53 -8.00
N PHE A 181 -9.52 10.67 -8.81
CA PHE A 181 -8.33 11.01 -9.60
C PHE A 181 -8.42 10.37 -10.99
N ASN A 182 -7.78 11.02 -11.97
CA ASN A 182 -7.47 10.40 -13.25
C ASN A 182 -6.05 9.82 -13.21
N LEU A 183 -5.90 8.56 -13.61
CA LEU A 183 -4.60 7.93 -13.86
C LEU A 183 -4.07 8.41 -15.21
N LEU A 184 -2.83 8.83 -15.25
CA LEU A 184 -2.18 9.35 -16.46
C LEU A 184 -1.18 8.34 -17.03
N SER A 185 -1.15 8.19 -18.36
CA SER A 185 -0.09 7.50 -19.07
C SER A 185 1.25 8.25 -18.94
N GLN A 186 2.33 7.66 -19.43
CA GLN A 186 3.64 8.33 -19.51
C GLN A 186 3.61 9.62 -20.37
N ASN A 187 2.68 9.72 -21.30
CA ASN A 187 2.49 10.87 -22.17
C ASN A 187 1.52 11.92 -21.58
N GLY A 188 0.96 11.67 -20.39
CA GLY A 188 -0.02 12.53 -19.74
C GLY A 188 -1.45 12.40 -20.29
N THR A 189 -1.75 11.35 -21.06
CA THR A 189 -3.11 11.00 -21.47
C THR A 189 -3.85 10.38 -20.29
N VAL A 190 -5.11 10.75 -20.09
CA VAL A 190 -5.97 10.08 -19.11
C VAL A 190 -6.26 8.66 -19.59
N LEU A 191 -5.93 7.69 -18.74
CA LEU A 191 -6.14 6.26 -18.98
C LEU A 191 -7.41 5.76 -18.31
N GLU A 192 -7.64 6.21 -17.07
CA GLU A 192 -8.72 5.78 -16.22
C GLU A 192 -9.09 6.88 -15.23
N ASP A 193 -10.34 7.03 -14.92
CA ASP A 193 -10.83 7.72 -13.75
C ASP A 193 -11.07 6.69 -12.63
N MET A 194 -10.66 7.01 -11.42
CA MET A 194 -10.75 6.09 -10.28
C MET A 194 -11.03 6.83 -8.98
N THR A 195 -11.69 6.17 -8.08
CA THR A 195 -12.04 6.73 -6.78
C THR A 195 -11.42 5.94 -5.65
N PHE A 196 -10.74 6.66 -4.78
CA PHE A 196 -10.18 6.14 -3.54
C PHE A 196 -11.10 6.45 -2.37
N ILE A 197 -11.35 5.44 -1.53
CA ILE A 197 -12.04 5.57 -0.25
C ILE A 197 -11.04 5.19 0.83
N THR A 198 -10.49 6.16 1.55
CA THR A 198 -9.56 5.87 2.64
C THR A 198 -10.25 5.93 3.99
N VAL A 199 -9.85 5.03 4.88
CA VAL A 199 -10.42 4.88 6.22
C VAL A 199 -9.33 4.59 7.26
N HIS A 200 -9.58 5.03 8.49
CA HIS A 200 -8.92 4.55 9.69
C HIS A 200 -9.99 4.16 10.69
N THR A 201 -10.31 2.88 10.77
CA THR A 201 -11.39 2.39 11.62
C THR A 201 -11.01 2.44 13.10
N LYS A 202 -12.03 2.49 13.95
CA LYS A 202 -11.83 2.34 15.40
C LYS A 202 -11.51 0.89 15.72
N PRO A 203 -10.38 0.58 16.39
CA PRO A 203 -9.99 -0.80 16.70
C PRO A 203 -11.10 -1.62 17.35
N THR A 204 -11.80 -1.04 18.33
CA THR A 204 -12.88 -1.75 19.06
C THR A 204 -14.19 -1.86 18.27
N ASN A 205 -14.29 -1.27 17.08
CA ASN A 205 -15.46 -1.31 16.18
C ASN A 205 -15.09 -1.74 14.76
N ALA A 206 -13.88 -2.25 14.56
CA ALA A 206 -13.27 -2.53 13.27
C ALA A 206 -14.16 -3.38 12.34
N VAL A 207 -14.81 -4.42 12.87
CA VAL A 207 -15.70 -5.28 12.08
C VAL A 207 -16.92 -4.51 11.54
N ASN A 208 -17.57 -3.68 12.37
CA ASN A 208 -18.76 -2.94 11.96
C ASN A 208 -18.40 -1.83 10.97
N GLU A 209 -17.32 -1.08 11.24
CA GLU A 209 -16.85 -0.02 10.33
C GLU A 209 -16.38 -0.61 8.98
N THR A 210 -15.72 -1.79 8.99
CA THR A 210 -15.38 -2.51 7.76
C THR A 210 -16.62 -2.97 7.02
N ALA A 211 -17.67 -3.43 7.72
CA ALA A 211 -18.95 -3.79 7.10
C ALA A 211 -19.62 -2.57 6.43
N ALA A 212 -19.59 -1.42 7.10
CA ALA A 212 -20.19 -0.18 6.60
C ALA A 212 -19.52 0.34 5.32
N LEU A 213 -18.25 0.01 5.07
CA LEU A 213 -17.55 0.39 3.84
C LEU A 213 -18.25 -0.14 2.58
N HIS A 214 -18.88 -1.31 2.64
CA HIS A 214 -19.70 -1.81 1.53
C HIS A 214 -20.82 -0.81 1.16
N ASN A 215 -21.52 -0.27 2.17
CA ASN A 215 -22.59 0.71 1.96
C ASN A 215 -22.03 2.02 1.37
N VAL A 216 -20.82 2.44 1.75
CA VAL A 216 -20.17 3.62 1.18
C VAL A 216 -19.87 3.41 -0.30
N VAL A 217 -19.30 2.25 -0.68
CA VAL A 217 -19.03 1.87 -2.07
C VAL A 217 -20.32 1.84 -2.89
N GLU A 218 -21.35 1.15 -2.41
CA GLU A 218 -22.61 1.03 -3.13
C GLU A 218 -23.35 2.36 -3.26
N THR A 219 -23.30 3.20 -2.23
CA THR A 219 -23.86 4.57 -2.29
C THR A 219 -23.13 5.41 -3.32
N TYR A 220 -21.80 5.29 -3.39
CA TYR A 220 -21.01 5.98 -4.39
C TYR A 220 -21.39 5.52 -5.81
N LYS A 221 -21.39 4.21 -6.08
CA LYS A 221 -21.79 3.62 -7.37
C LYS A 221 -23.20 4.05 -7.84
N GLN A 222 -24.15 4.20 -6.91
CA GLN A 222 -25.50 4.66 -7.23
C GLN A 222 -25.57 6.13 -7.66
N ASN A 223 -24.61 6.96 -7.25
CA ASN A 223 -24.58 8.40 -7.49
C ASN A 223 -23.50 8.83 -8.51
N SER A 224 -22.67 7.92 -8.97
CA SER A 224 -21.58 8.13 -9.92
C SER A 224 -21.70 7.17 -11.11
N THR A 225 -21.11 7.52 -12.23
CA THR A 225 -20.86 6.59 -13.35
C THR A 225 -19.55 5.86 -13.20
N GLU A 226 -18.72 6.29 -12.24
CA GLU A 226 -17.44 5.71 -11.91
C GLU A 226 -17.62 4.46 -11.06
N SER A 227 -16.98 3.36 -11.44
CA SER A 227 -17.06 2.06 -10.75
C SER A 227 -15.70 1.53 -10.30
N ASP A 228 -14.61 2.17 -10.75
CA ASP A 228 -13.23 1.83 -10.39
C ASP A 228 -12.89 2.38 -9.01
N ILE A 229 -13.26 1.59 -7.98
CA ILE A 229 -13.15 2.02 -6.59
C ILE A 229 -12.08 1.21 -5.87
N ILE A 230 -11.23 1.94 -5.15
CA ILE A 230 -10.15 1.42 -4.34
C ILE A 230 -10.39 1.83 -2.90
N VAL A 231 -10.69 0.85 -2.02
CA VAL A 231 -10.84 1.09 -0.59
C VAL A 231 -9.54 0.72 0.11
N LEU A 232 -8.92 1.65 0.82
CA LEU A 232 -7.63 1.41 1.45
C LEU A 232 -7.46 2.19 2.76
N GLY A 233 -6.54 1.73 3.62
CA GLY A 233 -6.25 2.38 4.89
C GLY A 233 -5.99 1.39 6.01
N ASP A 234 -6.02 1.90 7.24
CA ASP A 234 -5.94 1.08 8.45
C ASP A 234 -7.35 0.64 8.86
N PHE A 235 -7.66 -0.61 8.55
CA PHE A 235 -8.95 -1.23 8.89
C PHE A 235 -8.97 -1.77 10.32
N ASN A 236 -7.83 -1.87 10.99
CA ASN A 236 -7.72 -2.53 12.30
C ASN A 236 -8.39 -3.92 12.36
N ALA A 237 -8.68 -4.50 11.20
CA ALA A 237 -9.54 -5.67 11.04
C ALA A 237 -8.72 -6.97 11.05
N ASP A 238 -8.10 -7.25 12.19
CA ASP A 238 -7.35 -8.51 12.43
C ASP A 238 -7.05 -8.69 13.93
N CYS A 239 -6.37 -9.76 14.27
CA CYS A 239 -5.87 -10.12 15.59
C CYS A 239 -6.95 -10.08 16.68
N GLY A 240 -6.82 -9.14 17.64
CA GLY A 240 -7.77 -9.01 18.76
C GLY A 240 -9.02 -8.17 18.44
N TYR A 241 -9.09 -7.55 17.27
CA TYR A 241 -10.17 -6.64 16.89
C TYR A 241 -11.15 -7.26 15.89
N ALA A 242 -10.73 -8.24 15.10
CA ALA A 242 -11.58 -8.96 14.17
C ALA A 242 -11.05 -10.38 13.96
N SER A 243 -11.94 -11.35 13.90
CA SER A 243 -11.60 -12.70 13.49
C SER A 243 -11.85 -12.89 11.98
N THR A 244 -11.08 -13.76 11.34
CA THR A 244 -11.32 -14.14 9.94
C THR A 244 -12.76 -14.66 9.72
N TYR A 245 -13.36 -15.32 10.75
CA TYR A 245 -14.74 -15.76 10.65
C TYR A 245 -15.72 -14.59 10.54
N GLU A 246 -15.56 -13.54 11.35
CA GLU A 246 -16.41 -12.33 11.30
C GLU A 246 -16.24 -11.62 9.97
N LEU A 247 -14.98 -11.42 9.54
CA LEU A 247 -14.68 -10.75 8.27
C LEU A 247 -15.30 -11.47 7.07
N ASN A 248 -15.24 -12.80 7.04
CA ASN A 248 -15.80 -13.59 5.94
C ASN A 248 -17.34 -13.57 5.86
N GLN A 249 -18.03 -12.93 6.80
CA GLN A 249 -19.50 -12.71 6.76
C GLN A 249 -19.86 -11.34 6.17
N LEU A 250 -18.89 -10.48 5.90
CA LEU A 250 -19.13 -9.11 5.44
C LEU A 250 -19.37 -9.08 3.92
N ASP A 251 -20.28 -8.23 3.48
CA ASP A 251 -20.60 -8.06 2.06
C ASP A 251 -19.40 -7.54 1.24
N ILE A 252 -18.50 -6.76 1.87
CA ILE A 252 -17.24 -6.31 1.25
C ILE A 252 -16.21 -7.46 1.07
N ARG A 253 -16.52 -8.67 1.53
CA ARG A 253 -15.77 -9.91 1.28
C ARG A 253 -16.40 -10.77 0.18
N SER A 254 -17.48 -10.29 -0.46
CA SER A 254 -18.08 -11.00 -1.60
C SER A 254 -17.11 -11.03 -2.78
N PRO A 255 -17.34 -11.91 -3.78
CA PRO A 255 -16.50 -12.01 -4.97
C PRO A 255 -16.44 -10.73 -5.83
N ASP A 256 -17.28 -9.74 -5.56
CA ASP A 256 -17.27 -8.44 -6.24
C ASP A 256 -16.10 -7.53 -5.75
N TYR A 257 -15.34 -8.01 -4.76
CA TYR A 257 -14.21 -7.29 -4.16
C TYR A 257 -12.96 -8.16 -4.10
N LEU A 258 -11.86 -7.65 -4.61
CA LEU A 258 -10.54 -8.26 -4.50
C LEU A 258 -9.79 -7.66 -3.29
N TRP A 259 -9.53 -8.48 -2.27
CA TRP A 259 -8.67 -8.12 -1.15
C TRP A 259 -7.22 -8.37 -1.51
N VAL A 260 -6.52 -7.31 -1.90
CA VAL A 260 -5.10 -7.37 -2.32
C VAL A 260 -4.19 -7.83 -1.19
N VAL A 261 -4.45 -7.35 0.03
CA VAL A 261 -3.68 -7.69 1.23
C VAL A 261 -4.37 -8.85 1.96
N PRO A 262 -3.79 -10.07 1.96
CA PRO A 262 -4.40 -11.24 2.60
C PRO A 262 -4.36 -11.13 4.13
N ASP A 263 -5.21 -11.91 4.80
CA ASP A 263 -5.28 -11.96 6.27
C ASP A 263 -3.99 -12.49 6.93
N SER A 264 -3.13 -13.16 6.16
CA SER A 264 -1.81 -13.63 6.62
C SER A 264 -0.71 -12.59 6.53
N ALA A 265 -0.98 -11.41 5.96
CA ALA A 265 0.01 -10.34 5.90
C ALA A 265 0.29 -9.79 7.31
N ASP A 266 1.53 -9.34 7.51
CA ASP A 266 1.90 -8.60 8.71
C ASP A 266 2.24 -7.18 8.29
N THR A 267 1.39 -6.23 8.65
CA THR A 267 1.53 -4.80 8.31
C THR A 267 1.99 -3.98 9.52
N THR A 268 2.26 -4.62 10.67
CA THR A 268 2.64 -3.95 11.91
C THR A 268 4.16 -3.91 12.10
N PHE A 269 4.69 -2.74 12.50
CA PHE A 269 6.07 -2.59 12.93
C PHE A 269 6.19 -2.98 14.42
N SER A 270 6.27 -4.27 14.68
CA SER A 270 6.32 -4.82 16.03
C SER A 270 7.02 -6.18 16.04
N GLU A 271 7.80 -6.46 17.08
CA GLU A 271 8.38 -7.80 17.28
C GLU A 271 7.36 -8.83 17.83
N ASN A 272 6.26 -8.34 18.40
CA ASN A 272 5.30 -9.17 19.14
C ASN A 272 3.90 -9.21 18.54
N THR A 273 3.62 -8.34 17.57
CA THR A 273 2.32 -8.22 16.90
C THR A 273 2.54 -8.45 15.40
N HIS A 274 1.78 -9.35 14.83
CA HIS A 274 1.84 -9.70 13.39
C HIS A 274 0.42 -9.71 12.87
N CYS A 275 -0.09 -8.54 12.52
CA CYS A 275 -1.49 -8.34 12.14
C CYS A 275 -1.60 -7.65 10.79
N ALA A 276 -2.63 -8.02 10.03
CA ALA A 276 -2.97 -7.40 8.78
C ALA A 276 -3.99 -6.27 9.01
N TYR A 277 -3.56 -5.18 9.61
CA TYR A 277 -4.42 -4.02 9.89
C TYR A 277 -4.65 -3.16 8.66
N ASP A 278 -3.58 -2.93 7.88
CA ASP A 278 -3.63 -2.08 6.69
C ASP A 278 -4.09 -2.91 5.49
N ARG A 279 -5.14 -2.47 4.83
CA ARG A 279 -5.79 -3.22 3.75
C ARG A 279 -5.91 -2.39 2.48
N ILE A 280 -5.98 -3.10 1.36
CA ILE A 280 -6.30 -2.59 0.04
C ILE A 280 -7.34 -3.52 -0.56
N VAL A 281 -8.48 -2.96 -0.94
CA VAL A 281 -9.62 -3.69 -1.51
C VAL A 281 -10.01 -3.01 -2.81
N LEU A 282 -10.08 -3.76 -3.89
CA LEU A 282 -10.43 -3.28 -5.22
C LEU A 282 -11.84 -3.76 -5.58
N THR A 283 -12.62 -2.95 -6.26
CA THR A 283 -13.81 -3.42 -6.97
C THR A 283 -13.40 -4.17 -8.25
N SER A 284 -14.24 -5.06 -8.76
CA SER A 284 -13.94 -5.85 -9.95
C SER A 284 -13.65 -5.01 -11.21
N ASP A 285 -14.15 -3.79 -11.25
CA ASP A 285 -14.01 -2.91 -12.42
C ASP A 285 -12.54 -2.45 -12.63
N ILE A 286 -11.76 -2.22 -11.53
CA ILE A 286 -10.35 -1.82 -11.59
C ILE A 286 -9.37 -3.00 -11.75
N GLU A 287 -9.84 -4.25 -11.68
CA GLU A 287 -8.97 -5.44 -11.74
C GLU A 287 -8.18 -5.54 -13.05
N ASP A 288 -8.70 -5.04 -14.16
CA ASP A 288 -8.00 -5.04 -15.45
C ASP A 288 -6.66 -4.30 -15.42
N ARG A 289 -6.50 -3.31 -14.54
CA ARG A 289 -5.24 -2.58 -14.35
C ARG A 289 -4.37 -3.14 -13.24
N PHE A 290 -4.93 -3.93 -12.33
CA PHE A 290 -4.18 -4.62 -11.30
C PHE A 290 -3.69 -5.97 -11.82
N PHE A 291 -2.38 -6.16 -11.86
CA PHE A 291 -1.74 -7.39 -12.34
C PHE A 291 -1.08 -8.20 -11.21
N GLY A 292 -1.64 -8.13 -10.01
CA GLY A 292 -1.26 -8.98 -8.88
C GLY A 292 -0.03 -8.52 -8.09
N ARG A 293 0.59 -7.36 -8.42
CA ARG A 293 1.78 -6.88 -7.71
C ARG A 293 1.43 -5.99 -6.53
N TRP A 294 1.80 -6.43 -5.33
CA TRP A 294 1.63 -5.70 -4.08
C TRP A 294 2.73 -6.04 -3.07
N GLY A 295 2.81 -5.33 -1.95
CA GLY A 295 3.76 -5.67 -0.89
C GLY A 295 3.61 -4.84 0.38
N VAL A 296 4.33 -5.26 1.41
CA VAL A 296 4.55 -4.53 2.67
C VAL A 296 5.97 -3.99 2.66
N ASP A 297 6.13 -2.69 2.76
CA ASP A 297 7.44 -2.03 2.74
C ASP A 297 8.09 -2.10 4.14
N ARG A 298 9.03 -3.02 4.30
CA ARG A 298 9.70 -3.29 5.57
C ARG A 298 11.05 -2.57 5.73
N ASP A 299 11.33 -1.61 4.87
CA ASP A 299 12.57 -0.82 4.92
C ASP A 299 12.60 0.25 6.03
N MET A 300 11.50 0.41 6.76
CA MET A 300 11.44 1.29 7.92
C MET A 300 12.23 0.68 9.09
N THR A 301 13.08 1.48 9.73
CA THR A 301 14.00 1.02 10.77
C THR A 301 13.74 1.62 12.16
N ASP A 302 12.94 2.70 12.23
CA ASP A 302 12.69 3.44 13.47
C ASP A 302 11.20 3.43 13.83
N SER A 303 10.88 2.95 15.03
CA SER A 303 9.51 2.96 15.60
C SER A 303 8.97 4.38 15.86
N ASP A 304 9.82 5.40 15.87
CA ASP A 304 9.40 6.80 15.95
C ASP A 304 8.71 7.26 14.66
N VAL A 305 8.96 6.56 13.54
CA VAL A 305 8.29 6.81 12.25
C VAL A 305 6.85 6.34 12.33
N SER A 306 6.63 5.05 12.61
CA SER A 306 5.30 4.47 12.84
C SER A 306 5.39 3.11 13.52
N ASP A 307 4.25 2.58 13.99
CA ASP A 307 4.04 1.17 14.38
C ASP A 307 3.34 0.35 13.28
N HIS A 308 3.14 0.94 12.10
CA HIS A 308 2.71 0.30 10.88
C HIS A 308 3.80 0.32 9.82
N TYR A 309 3.76 -0.60 8.86
CA TYR A 309 4.50 -0.52 7.60
C TYR A 309 3.61 0.03 6.49
N PRO A 310 4.16 0.79 5.53
CA PRO A 310 3.44 1.11 4.31
C PRO A 310 3.05 -0.17 3.56
N VAL A 311 1.81 -0.22 3.06
CA VAL A 311 1.31 -1.30 2.21
C VAL A 311 1.00 -0.73 0.84
N TRP A 312 1.49 -1.37 -0.22
CA TRP A 312 1.43 -0.83 -1.57
C TRP A 312 0.95 -1.86 -2.61
N PHE A 313 0.48 -1.35 -3.73
CA PHE A 313 0.16 -2.12 -4.93
C PHE A 313 0.49 -1.31 -6.18
N ASP A 314 0.60 -1.99 -7.31
CA ASP A 314 0.90 -1.39 -8.61
C ASP A 314 -0.32 -1.50 -9.54
N LEU A 315 -0.68 -0.39 -10.18
CA LEU A 315 -1.61 -0.36 -11.32
C LEU A 315 -0.85 -0.11 -12.62
N ASP A 316 -1.26 -0.80 -13.68
CA ASP A 316 -0.73 -0.59 -15.03
C ASP A 316 -1.12 0.80 -15.55
N ARG A 317 -0.13 1.58 -16.00
CA ARG A 317 -0.31 2.90 -16.61
C ARG A 317 0.09 2.95 -18.08
N THR A 318 0.04 1.81 -18.76
CA THR A 318 0.26 1.75 -20.20
C THR A 318 -1.06 1.88 -20.96
N GLU A 319 -0.97 2.27 -22.24
CA GLU A 319 -2.13 2.40 -23.11
C GLU A 319 -2.62 1.03 -23.64
N ASP A 320 -1.85 -0.04 -23.46
CA ASP A 320 -2.07 -1.36 -24.07
C ASP A 320 -2.99 -2.30 -23.26
N VAL A 321 -3.48 -1.88 -22.11
CA VAL A 321 -4.27 -2.75 -21.19
C VAL A 321 -5.64 -3.14 -21.76
N LEU A 322 -6.13 -2.42 -22.75
CA LEU A 322 -7.48 -2.58 -23.32
C LEU A 322 -7.50 -3.31 -24.68
N ALA A 323 -6.46 -4.03 -25.05
CA ALA A 323 -6.39 -4.75 -26.33
C ALA A 323 -6.69 -6.24 -26.20
#